data_ad4c2367e7f66f442cb9addb9d34a089
#
_entry.id   ad4c2367e7f66f442cb9addb9d34a089
#
_cell.length_a   1.000
_cell.length_b   1.000
_cell.length_c   1.000
_cell.angle_alpha   90.00
_cell.angle_beta   90.00
_cell.angle_gamma   90.00
#
_symmetry.space_group_name_H-M   'P 1'
#
loop_
_entity.id
_entity.type
_entity.pdbx_description
1 polymer ?
#
loop_
_entity_poly.entity_id
_entity_poly.type
_entity_poly.pdbx_seq_one_letter_code
_entity_poly.pdbx_strand_id
1 'polypeptide(L)'
;MKKIWSFSLILIVLSLVGAGCVTQKKKGEDVGWFKRGYHNLTTKYNYWFNADELFRLTTNRLEEQHADNYNQLLEVYPYMAVDPQSAKSDLDNVIKKSSTGIALHRVGGWVDDCYLLIGQSQYVKHDFETAEATFKYFREELDPHKKSKGKFKKGSKKKSSAKSKKKSSSKKKKKSSSKKKKKKAAKKKAAEKAKAKAADKGKTGSATDPKTDKDKKAKEAEELKLYGQNPYKKGWSRAHAYPEAMIWYGRTLTEREKYDEADFLFRELEEDAWFPPSLRDELATAEANLWIKQKKYDRAIPALTRAIEMTPKKKRRARLAFILAQLCESTGRTEEAYAAYETVLNSRPAYVMDFNARLRQIQAGWVNGKMSSAEANHALDRMLKDDKNREYRDRIYYTLADIALRDGQKPEAIVFLRKSLDANSGDAVQRAESYLKLADLYFEGEDFVNAKLYYDSTLNVLPPTDQRHARVNA
;
A
#
# COMPACT_ATOMS: atom_id res chain seq x y z
N MET A 1 9.46 -26.62 58.73
CA MET A 1 10.03 -25.40 58.13
C MET A 1 9.67 -25.18 56.66
N LYS A 2 9.72 -26.18 55.80
CA LYS A 2 9.37 -26.01 54.33
C LYS A 2 7.94 -25.53 54.07
N LYS A 3 6.92 -25.94 54.86
CA LYS A 3 5.51 -25.54 54.69
C LYS A 3 5.24 -24.06 55.04
N ILE A 4 6.00 -23.49 55.97
CA ILE A 4 5.86 -22.09 56.39
C ILE A 4 6.41 -21.15 55.30
N TRP A 5 7.47 -21.53 54.63
CA TRP A 5 8.06 -20.76 53.49
C TRP A 5 7.12 -20.75 52.28
N SER A 6 6.45 -21.85 51.98
CA SER A 6 5.43 -21.90 50.91
C SER A 6 4.24 -20.96 51.18
N PHE A 7 3.75 -20.93 52.44
CA PHE A 7 2.64 -20.05 52.81
C PHE A 7 3.05 -18.57 52.75
N SER A 8 4.26 -18.23 53.21
CA SER A 8 4.80 -16.85 53.11
C SER A 8 4.98 -16.39 51.65
N LEU A 9 5.43 -17.28 50.78
CA LEU A 9 5.57 -16.98 49.32
C LEU A 9 4.20 -16.75 48.65
N ILE A 10 3.20 -17.55 49.00
CA ILE A 10 1.82 -17.39 48.54
C ILE A 10 1.21 -16.08 49.02
N LEU A 11 1.44 -15.72 50.31
CA LEU A 11 0.95 -14.47 50.89
C LEU A 11 1.60 -13.23 50.25
N ILE A 12 2.90 -13.32 49.92
CA ILE A 12 3.62 -12.26 49.19
C ILE A 12 3.08 -12.14 47.75
N VAL A 13 2.81 -13.23 47.07
CA VAL A 13 2.21 -13.21 45.74
C VAL A 13 0.78 -12.66 45.75
N LEU A 14 -0.05 -13.04 46.77
CA LEU A 14 -1.39 -12.47 46.94
C LEU A 14 -1.37 -10.98 47.29
N SER A 15 -0.43 -10.52 48.11
CA SER A 15 -0.30 -9.08 48.44
C SER A 15 0.17 -8.25 47.24
N LEU A 16 0.97 -8.82 46.33
CA LEU A 16 1.37 -8.18 45.08
C LEU A 16 0.23 -8.07 44.07
N VAL A 17 -0.74 -9.02 44.10
CA VAL A 17 -1.91 -8.98 43.23
C VAL A 17 -2.97 -8.00 43.73
N GLY A 18 -3.09 -7.79 45.05
CA GLY A 18 -4.04 -6.84 45.65
C GLY A 18 -3.67 -5.34 45.54
N ALA A 19 -2.45 -5.02 45.13
CA ALA A 19 -1.99 -3.61 44.99
C ALA A 19 -2.31 -3.00 43.60
N GLY A 20 -3.20 -3.63 42.83
CA GLY A 20 -3.51 -3.27 41.47
C GLY A 20 -4.54 -2.16 41.26
N CYS A 21 -4.61 -1.13 42.11
CA CYS A 21 -5.30 0.10 41.76
C CYS A 21 -4.52 0.79 40.63
N VAL A 22 -5.01 0.60 39.39
CA VAL A 22 -4.49 1.26 38.20
C VAL A 22 -4.84 2.74 38.27
N THR A 23 -4.02 3.53 38.95
CA THR A 23 -4.11 4.98 38.88
C THR A 23 -3.64 5.43 37.50
N GLN A 24 -4.54 6.06 36.74
CA GLN A 24 -4.22 6.69 35.47
C GLN A 24 -3.11 7.72 35.71
N LYS A 25 -1.92 7.45 35.18
CA LYS A 25 -0.80 8.39 35.30
C LYS A 25 -0.74 9.35 34.12
N LYS A 26 -0.39 10.61 34.39
CA LYS A 26 -0.20 11.64 33.36
C LYS A 26 0.94 11.27 32.41
N LYS A 27 0.82 11.68 31.13
CA LYS A 27 1.88 11.51 30.12
C LYS A 27 3.19 12.15 30.64
N GLY A 28 4.28 11.38 30.73
CA GLY A 28 5.61 11.89 31.14
C GLY A 28 5.97 11.70 32.63
N GLU A 29 5.13 11.09 33.45
CA GLU A 29 5.52 10.71 34.81
C GLU A 29 6.58 9.60 34.79
N ASP A 30 7.64 9.79 35.59
CA ASP A 30 8.67 8.79 35.82
C ASP A 30 8.10 7.62 36.61
N VAL A 31 8.11 6.45 35.98
CA VAL A 31 7.61 5.20 36.57
C VAL A 31 8.81 4.27 36.76
N GLY A 32 8.99 3.74 37.95
CA GLY A 32 10.04 2.76 38.24
C GLY A 32 9.98 1.57 37.28
N TRP A 33 11.09 0.93 36.99
CA TRP A 33 11.25 -0.10 35.98
C TRP A 33 10.30 -1.30 36.14
N PHE A 34 10.05 -1.75 37.37
CA PHE A 34 9.07 -2.81 37.66
C PHE A 34 7.65 -2.42 37.23
N LYS A 35 7.21 -1.21 37.59
CA LYS A 35 5.89 -0.71 37.25
C LYS A 35 5.75 -0.52 35.73
N ARG A 36 6.81 -0.06 35.04
CA ARG A 36 6.87 0.02 33.58
C ARG A 36 6.81 -1.36 32.95
N GLY A 37 7.49 -2.37 33.54
CA GLY A 37 7.42 -3.77 33.13
C GLY A 37 5.99 -4.32 33.19
N TYR A 38 5.29 -4.08 34.30
CA TYR A 38 3.89 -4.46 34.47
C TYR A 38 2.99 -3.83 33.39
N HIS A 39 3.09 -2.50 33.18
CA HIS A 39 2.30 -1.82 32.15
C HIS A 39 2.61 -2.37 30.76
N ASN A 40 3.87 -2.65 30.43
CA ASN A 40 4.25 -3.22 29.15
C ASN A 40 3.67 -4.62 28.94
N LEU A 41 3.76 -5.49 29.96
CA LEU A 41 3.25 -6.85 29.88
C LEU A 41 1.74 -6.88 29.70
N THR A 42 1.03 -6.10 30.52
CA THR A 42 -0.44 -6.04 30.49
C THR A 42 -0.95 -5.44 29.18
N THR A 43 -0.32 -4.33 28.71
CA THR A 43 -0.72 -3.75 27.42
C THR A 43 -0.46 -4.71 26.28
N LYS A 44 0.69 -5.41 26.28
CA LYS A 44 1.03 -6.35 25.23
C LYS A 44 -0.01 -7.48 25.12
N TYR A 45 -0.27 -8.19 26.20
CA TYR A 45 -1.01 -9.44 26.13
C TYR A 45 -2.54 -9.26 26.25
N ASN A 46 -2.99 -8.29 27.06
CA ASN A 46 -4.44 -8.14 27.27
C ASN A 46 -5.10 -7.20 26.25
N TYR A 47 -4.35 -6.26 25.68
CA TYR A 47 -4.94 -5.24 24.77
C TYR A 47 -4.39 -5.33 23.37
N TRP A 48 -3.08 -5.08 23.19
CA TRP A 48 -2.51 -5.02 21.84
C TRP A 48 -2.60 -6.36 21.10
N PHE A 49 -2.11 -7.45 21.68
CA PHE A 49 -2.09 -8.76 21.01
C PHE A 49 -3.50 -9.23 20.60
N ASN A 50 -4.48 -9.11 21.49
CA ASN A 50 -5.86 -9.49 21.19
C ASN A 50 -6.52 -8.55 20.18
N ALA A 51 -6.12 -7.30 20.11
CA ALA A 51 -6.59 -6.35 19.10
C ALA A 51 -5.94 -6.61 17.74
N ASP A 52 -4.64 -6.84 17.70
CA ASP A 52 -3.87 -7.17 16.51
C ASP A 52 -4.36 -8.45 15.84
N GLU A 53 -4.55 -9.51 16.64
CA GLU A 53 -5.07 -10.78 16.13
C GLU A 53 -6.48 -10.63 15.56
N LEU A 54 -7.37 -9.88 16.24
CA LEU A 54 -8.72 -9.61 15.73
C LEU A 54 -8.66 -8.79 14.43
N PHE A 55 -7.81 -7.76 14.36
CA PHE A 55 -7.62 -6.96 13.15
C PHE A 55 -7.13 -7.82 11.98
N ARG A 56 -6.13 -8.66 12.22
CA ARG A 56 -5.56 -9.56 11.22
C ARG A 56 -6.59 -10.58 10.70
N LEU A 57 -7.36 -11.19 11.59
CA LEU A 57 -8.42 -12.13 11.21
C LEU A 57 -9.54 -11.46 10.42
N THR A 58 -9.91 -10.24 10.81
CA THR A 58 -10.95 -9.46 10.13
C THR A 58 -10.52 -9.05 8.74
N THR A 59 -9.30 -8.54 8.58
CA THR A 59 -8.77 -8.16 7.25
C THR A 59 -8.59 -9.37 6.33
N ASN A 60 -8.12 -10.50 6.85
CA ASN A 60 -8.03 -11.74 6.06
C ASN A 60 -9.41 -12.22 5.59
N ARG A 61 -10.43 -12.15 6.45
CA ARG A 61 -11.81 -12.50 6.09
C ARG A 61 -12.35 -11.59 4.98
N LEU A 62 -12.08 -10.28 5.05
CA LEU A 62 -12.45 -9.35 3.98
C LEU A 62 -11.73 -9.68 2.67
N GLU A 63 -10.43 -10.02 2.71
CA GLU A 63 -9.71 -10.47 1.51
C GLU A 63 -10.28 -11.75 0.90
N GLU A 64 -10.75 -12.68 1.73
CA GLU A 64 -11.37 -13.95 1.29
C GLU A 64 -12.77 -13.75 0.71
N GLN A 65 -13.50 -12.72 1.17
CA GLN A 65 -14.81 -12.35 0.62
C GLN A 65 -14.72 -11.65 -0.74
N HIS A 66 -13.57 -11.07 -1.06
CA HIS A 66 -13.38 -10.35 -2.33
C HIS A 66 -13.16 -11.32 -3.50
N ALA A 67 -14.03 -11.22 -4.51
CA ALA A 67 -13.86 -11.90 -5.79
C ALA A 67 -13.25 -10.94 -6.81
N ASP A 68 -12.05 -11.26 -7.30
CA ASP A 68 -11.37 -10.46 -8.31
C ASP A 68 -12.07 -10.50 -9.66
N ASN A 69 -12.34 -9.34 -10.27
CA ASN A 69 -12.73 -9.22 -11.65
C ASN A 69 -11.49 -8.96 -12.54
N TYR A 70 -10.99 -10.00 -13.17
CA TYR A 70 -9.78 -9.93 -14.01
C TYR A 70 -9.96 -9.14 -15.31
N ASN A 71 -11.17 -8.73 -15.66
CA ASN A 71 -11.44 -7.84 -16.81
C ASN A 71 -11.27 -6.36 -16.44
N GLN A 72 -11.09 -6.05 -15.15
CA GLN A 72 -10.83 -4.71 -14.64
C GLN A 72 -9.48 -4.67 -13.95
N LEU A 73 -8.94 -3.47 -13.78
CA LEU A 73 -7.71 -3.29 -12.99
C LEU A 73 -7.97 -3.76 -11.56
N LEU A 74 -7.16 -4.71 -11.11
CA LEU A 74 -7.30 -5.27 -9.76
C LEU A 74 -6.97 -4.24 -8.70
N GLU A 75 -7.70 -4.29 -7.57
CA GLU A 75 -7.36 -3.48 -6.41
C GLU A 75 -6.04 -3.94 -5.77
N VAL A 76 -5.19 -2.98 -5.41
CA VAL A 76 -3.91 -3.24 -4.72
C VAL A 76 -4.17 -3.91 -3.37
N TYR A 77 -5.21 -3.46 -2.68
CA TYR A 77 -5.64 -3.96 -1.37
C TYR A 77 -7.06 -4.55 -1.45
N PRO A 78 -7.21 -5.88 -1.63
CA PRO A 78 -8.52 -6.53 -1.87
C PRO A 78 -9.57 -6.22 -0.80
N TYR A 79 -9.16 -6.14 0.47
CA TYR A 79 -10.07 -5.84 1.58
C TYR A 79 -10.71 -4.45 1.51
N MET A 80 -10.17 -3.53 0.67
CA MET A 80 -10.76 -2.21 0.44
C MET A 80 -11.90 -2.22 -0.58
N ALA A 81 -12.01 -3.28 -1.37
CA ALA A 81 -13.08 -3.44 -2.36
C ALA A 81 -14.35 -4.10 -1.80
N VAL A 82 -14.33 -4.50 -0.53
CA VAL A 82 -15.46 -5.15 0.15
C VAL A 82 -16.18 -4.12 1.03
N ASP A 83 -17.52 -4.22 1.12
CA ASP A 83 -18.29 -3.38 2.02
C ASP A 83 -17.82 -3.53 3.47
N PRO A 84 -17.30 -2.46 4.09
CA PRO A 84 -16.76 -2.51 5.44
C PRO A 84 -17.81 -2.78 6.52
N GLN A 85 -19.12 -2.71 6.22
CA GLN A 85 -20.17 -2.95 7.20
C GLN A 85 -20.13 -4.37 7.76
N SER A 86 -19.71 -5.35 6.95
CA SER A 86 -19.53 -6.74 7.37
C SER A 86 -18.45 -6.93 8.46
N ALA A 87 -17.52 -6.01 8.58
CA ALA A 87 -16.40 -6.02 9.51
C ALA A 87 -16.52 -4.98 10.64
N LYS A 88 -17.53 -4.11 10.60
CA LYS A 88 -17.66 -2.95 11.49
C LYS A 88 -17.58 -3.30 12.96
N SER A 89 -18.31 -4.33 13.41
CA SER A 89 -18.33 -4.76 14.81
C SER A 89 -16.94 -5.19 15.31
N ASP A 90 -16.22 -5.97 14.49
CA ASP A 90 -14.90 -6.46 14.85
C ASP A 90 -13.88 -5.32 14.90
N LEU A 91 -13.91 -4.41 13.91
CA LEU A 91 -13.04 -3.24 13.86
C LEU A 91 -13.32 -2.26 15.01
N ASP A 92 -14.58 -2.07 15.40
CA ASP A 92 -14.95 -1.29 16.59
C ASP A 92 -14.42 -1.93 17.87
N ASN A 93 -14.41 -3.25 17.96
CA ASN A 93 -13.82 -3.98 19.08
C ASN A 93 -12.28 -3.82 19.12
N VAL A 94 -11.60 -3.82 17.96
CA VAL A 94 -10.16 -3.50 17.88
C VAL A 94 -9.89 -2.10 18.42
N ILE A 95 -10.65 -1.10 17.97
CA ILE A 95 -10.53 0.29 18.42
C ILE A 95 -10.77 0.39 19.93
N LYS A 96 -11.82 -0.25 20.45
CA LYS A 96 -12.17 -0.25 21.88
C LYS A 96 -11.06 -0.87 22.72
N LYS A 97 -10.53 -2.05 22.35
CA LYS A 97 -9.44 -2.73 23.07
C LYS A 97 -8.17 -1.87 23.07
N SER A 98 -7.77 -1.36 21.91
CA SER A 98 -6.59 -0.51 21.77
C SER A 98 -6.70 0.79 22.57
N SER A 99 -7.86 1.45 22.52
CA SER A 99 -8.13 2.68 23.28
C SER A 99 -8.11 2.44 24.79
N THR A 100 -8.67 1.30 25.26
CA THR A 100 -8.61 0.91 26.67
C THR A 100 -7.17 0.67 27.11
N GLY A 101 -6.36 -0.03 26.28
CA GLY A 101 -4.94 -0.23 26.52
C GLY A 101 -4.17 1.09 26.68
N ILE A 102 -4.44 2.07 25.82
CA ILE A 102 -3.86 3.41 25.89
C ILE A 102 -4.30 4.13 27.19
N ALA A 103 -5.59 4.11 27.50
CA ALA A 103 -6.14 4.82 28.65
C ALA A 103 -5.55 4.31 29.98
N LEU A 104 -5.44 3.00 30.14
CA LEU A 104 -4.97 2.38 31.38
C LEU A 104 -3.44 2.32 31.49
N HIS A 105 -2.72 2.32 30.37
CA HIS A 105 -1.28 2.04 30.35
C HIS A 105 -0.46 3.07 29.55
N ARG A 106 -0.77 4.36 29.66
CA ARG A 106 -0.12 5.49 28.94
C ARG A 106 1.40 5.51 29.02
N VAL A 107 1.99 4.96 30.07
CA VAL A 107 3.44 4.88 30.30
C VAL A 107 4.07 3.66 29.64
N GLY A 108 3.26 2.76 29.10
CA GLY A 108 3.69 1.54 28.41
C GLY A 108 4.35 1.82 27.06
N GLY A 109 5.23 0.94 26.67
CA GLY A 109 5.90 1.03 25.38
C GLY A 109 5.02 0.60 24.19
N TRP A 110 3.80 0.07 24.40
CA TRP A 110 2.87 -0.44 23.36
C TRP A 110 1.78 0.57 22.96
N VAL A 111 1.89 1.79 23.44
CA VAL A 111 0.92 2.86 23.17
C VAL A 111 0.90 3.24 21.69
N ASP A 112 2.07 3.33 21.06
CA ASP A 112 2.17 3.61 19.62
C ASP A 112 1.59 2.48 18.76
N ASP A 113 1.79 1.22 19.11
CA ASP A 113 1.20 0.09 18.40
C ASP A 113 -0.35 0.08 18.54
N CYS A 114 -0.86 0.46 19.72
CA CYS A 114 -2.31 0.62 19.91
C CYS A 114 -2.88 1.75 19.05
N TYR A 115 -2.20 2.90 18.94
CA TYR A 115 -2.62 3.98 18.05
C TYR A 115 -2.57 3.56 16.58
N LEU A 116 -1.56 2.78 16.17
CA LEU A 116 -1.47 2.21 14.83
C LEU A 116 -2.72 1.37 14.53
N LEU A 117 -3.08 0.43 15.41
CA LEU A 117 -4.27 -0.41 15.23
C LEU A 117 -5.59 0.38 15.16
N ILE A 118 -5.70 1.47 15.93
CA ILE A 118 -6.86 2.36 15.85
C ILE A 118 -6.94 2.98 14.46
N GLY A 119 -5.86 3.59 13.97
CA GLY A 119 -5.84 4.22 12.66
C GLY A 119 -6.07 3.23 11.52
N GLN A 120 -5.46 2.04 11.58
CA GLN A 120 -5.68 0.94 10.64
C GLN A 120 -7.15 0.49 10.61
N SER A 121 -7.78 0.33 11.78
CA SER A 121 -9.18 -0.08 11.87
C SER A 121 -10.13 0.98 11.32
N GLN A 122 -9.87 2.26 11.58
CA GLN A 122 -10.61 3.38 11.00
C GLN A 122 -10.47 3.41 9.48
N TYR A 123 -9.25 3.19 8.96
CA TYR A 123 -9.01 3.10 7.51
C TYR A 123 -9.80 1.97 6.86
N VAL A 124 -9.75 0.75 7.43
CA VAL A 124 -10.48 -0.41 6.89
C VAL A 124 -11.99 -0.25 6.99
N LYS A 125 -12.49 0.53 7.94
CA LYS A 125 -13.91 0.94 8.05
C LYS A 125 -14.32 2.00 7.02
N HIS A 126 -13.41 2.48 6.19
CA HIS A 126 -13.57 3.62 5.28
C HIS A 126 -13.86 4.96 6.02
N ASP A 127 -13.57 5.02 7.32
CA ASP A 127 -13.62 6.27 8.11
C ASP A 127 -12.28 7.00 7.98
N PHE A 128 -12.02 7.50 6.77
CA PHE A 128 -10.72 8.10 6.42
C PHE A 128 -10.46 9.42 7.12
N GLU A 129 -11.50 10.15 7.49
CA GLU A 129 -11.36 11.41 8.20
C GLU A 129 -10.83 11.21 9.62
N THR A 130 -11.43 10.27 10.35
CA THR A 130 -10.98 9.92 11.70
C THR A 130 -9.62 9.22 11.67
N ALA A 131 -9.35 8.38 10.66
CA ALA A 131 -8.05 7.75 10.44
C ALA A 131 -6.95 8.81 10.23
N GLU A 132 -7.20 9.81 9.37
CA GLU A 132 -6.26 10.93 9.16
C GLU A 132 -5.96 11.68 10.47
N ALA A 133 -6.99 12.01 11.25
CA ALA A 133 -6.82 12.67 12.54
C ALA A 133 -5.96 11.84 13.50
N THR A 134 -6.17 10.51 13.54
CA THR A 134 -5.39 9.57 14.35
C THR A 134 -3.92 9.53 13.90
N PHE A 135 -3.65 9.40 12.61
CA PHE A 135 -2.27 9.35 12.08
C PHE A 135 -1.56 10.70 12.15
N LYS A 136 -2.29 11.82 12.00
CA LYS A 136 -1.74 13.16 12.21
C LYS A 136 -1.28 13.34 13.67
N TYR A 137 -2.12 12.94 14.63
CA TYR A 137 -1.73 12.90 16.04
C TYR A 137 -0.48 12.03 16.26
N PHE A 138 -0.44 10.85 15.59
CA PHE A 138 0.71 9.95 15.64
C PHE A 138 1.98 10.65 15.18
N ARG A 139 1.95 11.33 14.02
CA ARG A 139 3.07 12.10 13.45
C ARG A 139 3.52 13.25 14.37
N GLU A 140 2.57 13.93 15.01
CA GLU A 140 2.87 15.09 15.86
C GLU A 140 3.42 14.69 17.23
N GLU A 141 2.86 13.67 17.89
CA GLU A 141 3.10 13.36 19.29
C GLU A 141 3.98 12.12 19.51
N LEU A 142 4.03 11.20 18.58
CA LEU A 142 4.76 9.94 18.70
C LEU A 142 6.00 9.85 17.82
N ASP A 143 6.35 10.91 17.10
CA ASP A 143 7.57 11.00 16.30
C ASP A 143 8.83 10.76 17.16
N PRO A 144 9.59 9.69 16.89
CA PRO A 144 10.78 9.37 17.69
C PRO A 144 11.91 10.37 17.47
N HIS A 145 11.97 11.07 16.34
CA HIS A 145 12.98 12.08 16.03
C HIS A 145 12.82 13.33 16.92
N LYS A 146 11.60 13.70 17.29
CA LYS A 146 11.34 14.83 18.20
C LYS A 146 11.88 14.57 19.61
N LYS A 147 11.86 13.32 20.09
CA LYS A 147 12.37 12.95 21.42
C LYS A 147 13.89 13.04 21.51
N SER A 148 14.62 12.77 20.43
CA SER A 148 16.07 12.88 20.40
C SER A 148 16.55 14.34 20.44
N LYS A 149 15.87 15.25 19.71
CA LYS A 149 16.14 16.70 19.74
C LYS A 149 15.93 17.34 21.11
N GLY A 150 14.98 16.83 21.91
CA GLY A 150 14.70 17.32 23.25
C GLY A 150 15.75 16.95 24.30
N LYS A 151 16.41 15.78 24.18
CA LYS A 151 17.47 15.34 25.09
C LYS A 151 18.78 16.14 24.91
N PHE A 152 19.11 16.54 23.70
CA PHE A 152 20.30 17.36 23.39
C PHE A 152 20.22 18.78 23.96
N LYS A 153 19.01 19.40 23.93
CA LYS A 153 18.81 20.74 24.55
C LYS A 153 18.89 20.74 26.06
N LYS A 154 18.61 19.64 26.74
CA LYS A 154 18.73 19.54 28.21
C LYS A 154 20.18 19.34 28.72
N GLY A 155 21.05 18.74 27.89
CA GLY A 155 22.47 18.52 28.24
C GLY A 155 23.32 19.79 28.20
N SER A 156 22.99 20.75 27.32
CA SER A 156 23.77 21.99 27.16
C SER A 156 23.40 23.12 28.14
N LYS A 157 22.26 23.00 28.85
CA LYS A 157 21.82 24.01 29.84
C LYS A 157 22.30 23.78 31.30
N LYS A 158 23.00 22.67 31.59
CA LYS A 158 23.40 22.33 32.97
C LYS A 158 24.82 22.79 33.34
N LYS A 159 25.55 23.53 32.50
CA LYS A 159 26.93 23.97 32.82
C LYS A 159 27.16 25.50 32.93
N SER A 160 26.10 26.33 32.95
CA SER A 160 26.30 27.80 33.02
C SER A 160 25.45 28.55 34.04
N SER A 161 25.03 27.92 35.16
CA SER A 161 24.34 28.65 36.22
C SER A 161 24.96 28.37 37.62
N ALA A 162 26.24 28.77 37.78
CA ALA A 162 26.81 29.02 39.09
C ALA A 162 27.87 30.12 38.92
N LYS A 163 27.46 31.36 38.96
CA LYS A 163 28.10 32.55 39.55
C LYS A 163 27.57 33.85 38.92
N SER A 164 26.86 34.54 39.67
CA SER A 164 26.92 35.96 40.02
C SER A 164 25.53 36.58 40.10
N LYS A 165 25.05 36.64 41.37
CA LYS A 165 24.13 37.71 41.77
C LYS A 165 24.98 38.94 42.06
N LYS A 166 24.78 40.07 41.37
CA LYS A 166 24.56 41.42 41.88
C LYS A 166 24.82 42.50 40.81
N LYS A 167 23.90 43.46 40.83
CA LYS A 167 23.98 44.84 40.32
C LYS A 167 23.69 45.06 38.83
N SER A 168 22.63 45.65 38.55
CA SER A 168 22.18 47.01 38.46
C SER A 168 21.51 47.29 37.13
N SER A 169 20.35 47.84 37.28
CA SER A 169 19.49 48.59 36.37
C SER A 169 20.20 49.48 35.36
N SER A 170 19.47 49.66 34.28
CA SER A 170 19.46 50.82 33.36
C SER A 170 20.30 50.79 32.10
N LYS A 171 19.59 51.22 31.04
CA LYS A 171 20.06 51.55 29.70
C LYS A 171 20.31 50.38 28.75
N LYS A 172 19.62 50.17 27.60
CA LYS A 172 19.04 51.13 26.66
C LYS A 172 18.45 50.38 25.47
N LYS A 173 17.30 50.78 25.04
CA LYS A 173 16.83 50.66 23.64
C LYS A 173 17.81 51.37 22.72
N LYS A 174 18.43 50.62 21.77
CA LYS A 174 18.90 51.02 20.44
C LYS A 174 20.02 50.11 19.96
N LYS A 175 19.70 49.00 19.31
CA LYS A 175 20.56 48.28 18.34
C LYS A 175 19.84 47.01 17.85
N SER A 176 18.68 47.17 17.18
CA SER A 176 17.99 46.05 16.57
C SER A 176 17.68 46.18 15.07
N SER A 177 18.12 47.29 14.44
CA SER A 177 17.79 47.52 13.02
C SER A 177 18.88 47.15 11.98
N SER A 178 20.13 46.91 12.39
CA SER A 178 21.21 46.61 11.45
C SER A 178 21.46 45.13 11.14
N LYS A 179 20.98 44.19 12.02
CA LYS A 179 21.16 42.76 11.78
C LYS A 179 20.10 42.11 10.87
N LYS A 180 18.95 42.79 10.65
CA LYS A 180 17.89 42.30 9.78
C LYS A 180 18.16 42.53 8.27
N LYS A 181 18.92 43.55 7.93
CA LYS A 181 19.31 43.86 6.52
C LYS A 181 20.38 42.93 5.94
N LYS A 182 21.36 42.49 6.76
CA LYS A 182 22.41 41.54 6.30
C LYS A 182 21.90 40.10 6.07
N LYS A 183 20.88 39.65 6.81
CA LYS A 183 20.27 38.31 6.58
C LYS A 183 19.39 38.23 5.33
N LYS A 184 18.77 39.33 4.87
CA LYS A 184 17.98 39.37 3.63
C LYS A 184 18.84 39.37 2.37
N ALA A 185 20.02 40.00 2.39
CA ALA A 185 20.96 40.03 1.26
C ALA A 185 21.64 38.67 1.02
N ALA A 186 21.95 37.91 2.10
CA ALA A 186 22.53 36.56 1.99
C ALA A 186 21.52 35.51 1.45
N LYS A 187 20.23 35.68 1.76
CA LYS A 187 19.17 34.77 1.26
C LYS A 187 18.83 34.98 -0.21
N LYS A 188 19.02 36.22 -0.74
CA LYS A 188 18.78 36.53 -2.15
C LYS A 188 19.89 36.01 -3.07
N LYS A 189 21.17 36.05 -2.64
CA LYS A 189 22.30 35.48 -3.38
C LYS A 189 22.33 33.94 -3.39
N ALA A 190 21.75 33.26 -2.37
CA ALA A 190 21.63 31.80 -2.34
C ALA A 190 20.51 31.30 -3.29
N ALA A 191 19.41 32.06 -3.44
CA ALA A 191 18.31 31.72 -4.34
C ALA A 191 18.67 31.95 -5.83
N GLU A 192 19.51 32.93 -6.15
CA GLU A 192 19.97 33.17 -7.52
C GLU A 192 20.99 32.13 -8.01
N LYS A 193 21.84 31.60 -7.10
CA LYS A 193 22.78 30.53 -7.42
C LYS A 193 22.11 29.17 -7.61
N ALA A 194 20.93 28.96 -7.01
CA ALA A 194 20.14 27.75 -7.20
C ALA A 194 19.38 27.71 -8.53
N LYS A 195 18.96 28.91 -9.05
CA LYS A 195 18.30 28.99 -10.36
C LYS A 195 19.26 28.85 -11.56
N ALA A 196 20.52 29.19 -11.39
CA ALA A 196 21.53 29.05 -12.47
C ALA A 196 22.06 27.61 -12.64
N LYS A 197 21.81 26.70 -11.69
CA LYS A 197 22.20 25.28 -11.78
C LYS A 197 21.10 24.33 -12.30
N ALA A 198 19.89 24.84 -12.50
CA ALA A 198 18.74 24.05 -12.95
C ALA A 198 18.52 24.07 -14.48
N ALA A 199 19.34 24.81 -15.24
CA ALA A 199 19.14 25.03 -16.68
C ALA A 199 20.01 24.16 -17.60
N ASP A 200 20.90 23.31 -17.05
CA ASP A 200 21.79 22.49 -17.88
C ASP A 200 21.90 21.05 -17.40
N LYS A 201 20.85 20.26 -17.62
CA LYS A 201 20.95 18.80 -17.71
C LYS A 201 19.64 18.20 -18.27
N GLY A 202 19.50 18.28 -19.55
CA GLY A 202 18.73 17.32 -20.32
C GLY A 202 19.70 16.47 -21.13
N LYS A 203 19.86 15.19 -20.76
CA LYS A 203 20.08 14.05 -21.68
C LYS A 203 20.41 12.75 -20.90
N THR A 204 19.53 11.79 -21.04
CA THR A 204 19.68 10.34 -21.27
C THR A 204 20.74 9.53 -20.51
N GLY A 205 20.29 8.38 -19.95
CA GLY A 205 21.14 7.22 -19.73
C GLY A 205 20.97 6.58 -18.36
N SER A 206 20.21 5.47 -18.30
CA SER A 206 20.19 4.52 -17.20
C SER A 206 21.60 4.02 -16.91
N ALA A 207 22.15 4.42 -15.78
CA ALA A 207 23.22 3.74 -15.06
C ALA A 207 23.13 4.20 -13.62
N THR A 208 22.99 3.28 -12.69
CA THR A 208 23.09 3.52 -11.25
C THR A 208 24.41 4.21 -10.94
N ASP A 209 24.35 5.52 -10.70
CA ASP A 209 25.52 6.37 -10.51
C ASP A 209 26.17 6.06 -9.14
N PRO A 210 27.46 5.67 -9.08
CA PRO A 210 28.16 5.44 -7.81
C PRO A 210 28.25 6.70 -6.92
N LYS A 211 27.85 7.87 -7.40
CA LYS A 211 27.72 9.09 -6.59
C LYS A 211 26.52 9.06 -5.64
N THR A 212 25.38 8.44 -6.03
CA THR A 212 24.20 8.36 -5.17
C THR A 212 24.44 7.52 -3.92
N ASP A 213 25.23 6.46 -4.02
CA ASP A 213 25.56 5.60 -2.88
C ASP A 213 26.55 6.26 -1.91
N LYS A 214 27.46 7.10 -2.41
CA LYS A 214 28.38 7.88 -1.56
C LYS A 214 27.66 9.01 -0.83
N ASP A 215 26.72 9.69 -1.50
CA ASP A 215 25.93 10.76 -0.88
C ASP A 215 24.91 10.18 0.13
N LYS A 216 24.39 8.99 -0.12
CA LYS A 216 23.52 8.25 0.81
C LYS A 216 24.31 7.82 2.06
N LYS A 217 25.49 7.23 1.89
CA LYS A 217 26.40 6.87 2.99
C LYS A 217 26.92 8.09 3.77
N ALA A 218 27.14 9.22 3.10
CA ALA A 218 27.55 10.46 3.77
C ALA A 218 26.41 11.07 4.59
N LYS A 219 25.18 11.07 4.08
CA LYS A 219 23.97 11.48 4.82
C LYS A 219 23.73 10.57 6.02
N GLU A 220 23.85 9.26 5.84
CA GLU A 220 23.71 8.25 6.91
C GLU A 220 24.77 8.41 8.01
N ALA A 221 26.03 8.72 7.63
CA ALA A 221 27.10 9.01 8.58
C ALA A 221 26.91 10.36 9.32
N GLU A 222 26.29 11.35 8.69
CA GLU A 222 25.95 12.63 9.30
C GLU A 222 24.74 12.50 10.25
N GLU A 223 23.72 11.73 9.88
CA GLU A 223 22.61 11.36 10.77
C GLU A 223 23.07 10.48 11.94
N LEU A 224 23.98 9.55 11.71
CA LEU A 224 24.59 8.73 12.78
C LEU A 224 25.34 9.60 13.81
N LYS A 225 26.02 10.66 13.37
CA LYS A 225 26.65 11.65 14.25
C LYS A 225 25.63 12.51 14.96
N LEU A 226 24.48 12.81 14.34
CA LEU A 226 23.42 13.66 14.89
C LEU A 226 22.54 12.94 15.90
N TYR A 227 22.25 11.65 15.67
CA TYR A 227 21.30 10.87 16.46
C TYR A 227 21.93 9.75 17.28
N GLY A 228 23.15 9.34 17.01
CA GLY A 228 23.93 8.37 17.80
C GLY A 228 23.34 6.97 17.92
N GLN A 229 22.05 6.78 17.60
CA GLN A 229 21.32 5.51 17.61
C GLN A 229 20.09 5.62 16.71
N ASN A 230 19.73 4.51 16.05
CA ASN A 230 18.53 4.41 15.24
C ASN A 230 17.28 4.82 16.04
N PRO A 231 16.54 5.87 15.61
CA PRO A 231 15.40 6.42 16.35
C PRO A 231 14.24 5.45 16.47
N TYR A 232 14.13 4.48 15.54
CA TYR A 232 13.07 3.48 15.52
C TYR A 232 13.32 2.26 16.39
N LYS A 233 14.51 2.14 17.03
CA LYS A 233 14.77 1.05 17.96
C LYS A 233 14.27 1.39 19.37
N LYS A 234 13.42 0.50 19.92
CA LYS A 234 12.95 0.53 21.31
C LYS A 234 13.57 -0.62 22.09
N GLY A 235 14.71 -0.38 22.75
CA GLY A 235 15.40 -1.43 23.51
C GLY A 235 15.97 -2.55 22.60
N TRP A 236 16.14 -3.75 23.16
CA TRP A 236 16.92 -4.82 22.52
C TRP A 236 16.21 -5.52 21.34
N SER A 237 14.88 -5.48 21.22
CA SER A 237 14.17 -6.32 20.25
C SER A 237 12.90 -5.71 19.66
N ARG A 238 12.61 -4.43 19.92
CA ARG A 238 11.36 -3.84 19.47
C ARG A 238 11.56 -2.66 18.53
N ALA A 239 10.83 -2.69 17.41
CA ALA A 239 10.73 -1.55 16.51
C ALA A 239 9.68 -0.53 17.01
N HIS A 240 9.82 0.72 16.64
CA HIS A 240 8.81 1.75 16.81
C HIS A 240 7.74 1.60 15.74
N ALA A 241 6.45 1.74 16.08
CA ALA A 241 5.35 1.64 15.12
C ALA A 241 5.27 2.85 14.14
N TYR A 242 6.11 3.87 14.35
CA TYR A 242 6.07 5.12 13.57
C TYR A 242 6.24 4.93 12.07
N PRO A 243 7.24 4.17 11.55
CA PRO A 243 7.41 4.02 10.10
C PRO A 243 6.19 3.38 9.44
N GLU A 244 5.63 2.34 10.06
CA GLU A 244 4.42 1.67 9.56
C GLU A 244 3.21 2.61 9.63
N ALA A 245 3.03 3.35 10.75
CA ALA A 245 1.95 4.32 10.89
C ALA A 245 2.01 5.42 9.81
N MET A 246 3.20 5.81 9.37
CA MET A 246 3.36 6.82 8.32
C MET A 246 3.01 6.28 6.94
N ILE A 247 3.27 5.00 6.65
CA ILE A 247 2.75 4.36 5.42
C ILE A 247 1.22 4.39 5.42
N TRP A 248 0.58 3.97 6.53
CA TRP A 248 -0.88 3.99 6.65
C TRP A 248 -1.45 5.42 6.59
N TYR A 249 -0.70 6.41 7.09
CA TYR A 249 -1.07 7.82 6.94
C TYR A 249 -1.08 8.23 5.46
N GLY A 250 -0.03 7.91 4.71
CA GLY A 250 0.03 8.19 3.28
C GLY A 250 -1.09 7.49 2.48
N ARG A 251 -1.42 6.23 2.83
CA ARG A 251 -2.56 5.52 2.26
C ARG A 251 -3.89 6.22 2.57
N THR A 252 -4.07 6.70 3.81
CA THR A 252 -5.26 7.44 4.22
C THR A 252 -5.40 8.75 3.44
N LEU A 253 -4.29 9.48 3.26
CA LEU A 253 -4.25 10.68 2.43
C LEU A 253 -4.60 10.39 0.97
N THR A 254 -4.15 9.24 0.45
CA THR A 254 -4.49 8.77 -0.91
C THR A 254 -5.99 8.56 -1.08
N GLU A 255 -6.64 7.86 -0.16
CA GLU A 255 -8.10 7.64 -0.22
C GLU A 255 -8.91 8.94 0.00
N ARG A 256 -8.31 9.94 0.64
CA ARG A 256 -8.89 11.29 0.78
C ARG A 256 -8.53 12.24 -0.37
N GLU A 257 -7.94 11.75 -1.43
CA GLU A 257 -7.51 12.51 -2.60
C GLU A 257 -6.48 13.62 -2.31
N LYS A 258 -5.83 13.58 -1.14
CA LYS A 258 -4.75 14.49 -0.75
C LYS A 258 -3.40 14.00 -1.31
N TYR A 259 -3.33 13.88 -2.63
CA TYR A 259 -2.26 13.20 -3.32
C TYR A 259 -0.89 13.84 -3.14
N ASP A 260 -0.82 15.18 -3.11
CA ASP A 260 0.46 15.91 -2.94
C ASP A 260 1.04 15.72 -1.53
N GLU A 261 0.16 15.67 -0.52
CA GLU A 261 0.58 15.39 0.86
C GLU A 261 1.06 13.94 1.02
N ALA A 262 0.37 13.00 0.36
CA ALA A 262 0.75 11.58 0.35
C ALA A 262 2.10 11.37 -0.34
N ASP A 263 2.32 11.95 -1.53
CA ASP A 263 3.57 11.88 -2.28
C ASP A 263 4.73 12.49 -1.49
N PHE A 264 4.50 13.64 -0.86
CA PHE A 264 5.52 14.27 0.00
C PHE A 264 5.90 13.35 1.17
N LEU A 265 4.92 12.74 1.82
CA LEU A 265 5.13 11.83 2.95
C LEU A 265 5.90 10.57 2.52
N PHE A 266 5.53 9.95 1.40
CA PHE A 266 6.22 8.75 0.91
C PHE A 266 7.68 9.05 0.54
N ARG A 267 7.96 10.20 -0.07
CA ARG A 267 9.34 10.64 -0.35
C ARG A 267 10.14 10.91 0.93
N GLU A 268 9.52 11.51 1.94
CA GLU A 268 10.15 11.69 3.26
C GLU A 268 10.57 10.35 3.86
N LEU A 269 9.72 9.31 3.76
CA LEU A 269 10.01 7.96 4.24
C LEU A 269 11.06 7.24 3.38
N GLU A 270 11.07 7.46 2.07
CA GLU A 270 12.05 6.86 1.16
C GLU A 270 13.45 7.42 1.38
N GLU A 271 13.55 8.72 1.68
CA GLU A 271 14.80 9.43 1.98
C GLU A 271 15.32 9.16 3.41
N ASP A 272 14.50 8.59 4.30
CA ASP A 272 14.92 8.29 5.67
C ASP A 272 15.92 7.11 5.69
N ALA A 273 17.16 7.41 6.06
CA ALA A 273 18.23 6.43 6.15
C ALA A 273 17.97 5.32 7.19
N TRP A 274 17.12 5.58 8.17
CA TRP A 274 16.74 4.64 9.24
C TRP A 274 15.47 3.85 8.96
N PHE A 275 14.80 4.13 7.83
CA PHE A 275 13.55 3.46 7.48
C PHE A 275 13.76 1.93 7.41
N PRO A 276 12.91 1.13 8.11
CA PRO A 276 13.10 -0.31 8.20
C PRO A 276 13.07 -1.00 6.83
N PRO A 277 14.10 -1.79 6.47
CA PRO A 277 14.11 -2.53 5.20
C PRO A 277 12.91 -3.46 5.03
N SER A 278 12.35 -3.98 6.14
CA SER A 278 11.18 -4.87 6.14
C SER A 278 9.87 -4.20 5.75
N LEU A 279 9.83 -2.87 5.68
CA LEU A 279 8.64 -2.10 5.30
C LEU A 279 8.79 -1.43 3.92
N ARG A 280 9.92 -1.60 3.24
CA ARG A 280 10.16 -0.95 1.94
C ARG A 280 9.24 -1.48 0.83
N ASP A 281 8.89 -2.76 0.87
CA ASP A 281 7.91 -3.34 -0.06
C ASP A 281 6.51 -2.75 0.15
N GLU A 282 6.13 -2.50 1.41
CA GLU A 282 4.85 -1.88 1.75
C GLU A 282 4.82 -0.40 1.31
N LEU A 283 5.91 0.33 1.53
CA LEU A 283 6.05 1.72 1.11
C LEU A 283 5.94 1.84 -0.43
N ALA A 284 6.68 1.03 -1.18
CA ALA A 284 6.62 1.03 -2.64
C ALA A 284 5.23 0.62 -3.17
N THR A 285 4.55 -0.31 -2.47
CA THR A 285 3.17 -0.68 -2.81
C THR A 285 2.19 0.48 -2.57
N ALA A 286 2.34 1.21 -1.46
CA ALA A 286 1.49 2.36 -1.14
C ALA A 286 1.72 3.51 -2.14
N GLU A 287 2.96 3.76 -2.55
CA GLU A 287 3.31 4.71 -3.60
C GLU A 287 2.69 4.30 -4.94
N ALA A 288 2.78 3.03 -5.33
CA ALA A 288 2.14 2.54 -6.54
C ALA A 288 0.62 2.76 -6.53
N ASN A 289 -0.03 2.46 -5.39
CA ASN A 289 -1.46 2.70 -5.23
C ASN A 289 -1.83 4.18 -5.38
N LEU A 290 -1.02 5.09 -4.83
CA LEU A 290 -1.18 6.53 -5.01
C LEU A 290 -1.21 6.92 -6.49
N TRP A 291 -0.28 6.41 -7.30
CA TRP A 291 -0.21 6.74 -8.72
C TRP A 291 -1.32 6.07 -9.53
N ILE A 292 -1.76 4.86 -9.13
CA ILE A 292 -2.91 4.17 -9.74
C ILE A 292 -4.19 4.97 -9.52
N LYS A 293 -4.47 5.42 -8.29
CA LYS A 293 -5.65 6.24 -7.97
C LYS A 293 -5.67 7.56 -8.73
N GLN A 294 -4.50 8.14 -9.00
CA GLN A 294 -4.35 9.32 -9.86
C GLN A 294 -4.37 9.02 -11.36
N LYS A 295 -4.46 7.76 -11.78
CA LYS A 295 -4.33 7.31 -13.18
C LYS A 295 -3.00 7.71 -13.84
N LYS A 296 -1.94 7.94 -13.05
CA LYS A 296 -0.58 8.26 -13.52
C LYS A 296 0.23 6.97 -13.68
N TYR A 297 -0.12 6.17 -14.67
CA TYR A 297 0.40 4.82 -14.84
C TYR A 297 1.91 4.78 -15.11
N ASP A 298 2.47 5.78 -15.78
CA ASP A 298 3.92 5.90 -16.00
C ASP A 298 4.72 6.00 -14.70
N ARG A 299 4.12 6.48 -13.61
CA ARG A 299 4.72 6.49 -12.28
C ARG A 299 4.37 5.25 -11.47
N ALA A 300 3.18 4.69 -11.68
CA ALA A 300 2.74 3.49 -11.00
C ALA A 300 3.58 2.25 -11.39
N ILE A 301 3.90 2.10 -12.68
CA ILE A 301 4.67 0.97 -13.23
C ILE A 301 6.03 0.79 -12.51
N PRO A 302 6.93 1.81 -12.45
CA PRO A 302 8.21 1.63 -11.77
C PRO A 302 8.06 1.42 -10.24
N ALA A 303 7.05 2.00 -9.60
CA ALA A 303 6.79 1.77 -8.19
C ALA A 303 6.33 0.33 -7.93
N LEU A 304 5.44 -0.23 -8.76
CA LEU A 304 5.03 -1.63 -8.70
C LEU A 304 6.21 -2.58 -8.94
N THR A 305 7.07 -2.30 -9.92
CA THR A 305 8.25 -3.11 -10.21
C THR A 305 9.15 -3.21 -8.97
N ARG A 306 9.45 -2.07 -8.32
CA ARG A 306 10.20 -2.06 -7.06
C ARG A 306 9.50 -2.86 -5.96
N ALA A 307 8.18 -2.70 -5.81
CA ALA A 307 7.40 -3.43 -4.82
C ALA A 307 7.45 -4.95 -5.03
N ILE A 308 7.36 -5.42 -6.28
CA ILE A 308 7.42 -6.83 -6.67
C ILE A 308 8.77 -7.43 -6.31
N GLU A 309 9.87 -6.74 -6.65
CA GLU A 309 11.24 -7.17 -6.36
C GLU A 309 11.49 -7.34 -4.86
N MET A 310 10.96 -6.43 -4.04
CA MET A 310 11.14 -6.43 -2.60
C MET A 310 10.18 -7.38 -1.87
N THR A 311 9.05 -7.76 -2.47
CA THR A 311 7.99 -8.53 -1.79
C THR A 311 8.38 -9.99 -1.61
N PRO A 312 8.53 -10.51 -0.36
CA PRO A 312 8.89 -11.90 -0.12
C PRO A 312 7.70 -12.86 -0.26
N LYS A 313 6.48 -12.38 -0.04
CA LYS A 313 5.25 -13.18 -0.03
C LYS A 313 4.76 -13.46 -1.45
N LYS A 314 4.80 -14.72 -1.89
CA LYS A 314 4.42 -15.13 -3.26
C LYS A 314 3.00 -14.71 -3.65
N LYS A 315 2.00 -14.89 -2.77
CA LYS A 315 0.60 -14.48 -3.04
C LYS A 315 0.50 -12.98 -3.37
N ARG A 316 1.16 -12.13 -2.58
CA ARG A 316 1.17 -10.69 -2.79
C ARG A 316 1.95 -10.31 -4.05
N ARG A 317 3.13 -10.95 -4.27
CA ARG A 317 3.94 -10.75 -5.49
C ARG A 317 3.14 -11.06 -6.75
N ALA A 318 2.40 -12.18 -6.76
CA ALA A 318 1.54 -12.54 -7.89
C ALA A 318 0.50 -11.45 -8.18
N ARG A 319 -0.18 -10.93 -7.14
CA ARG A 319 -1.18 -9.88 -7.29
C ARG A 319 -0.59 -8.59 -7.85
N LEU A 320 0.52 -8.10 -7.27
CA LEU A 320 1.18 -6.88 -7.74
C LEU A 320 1.69 -7.04 -9.18
N ALA A 321 2.24 -8.21 -9.53
CA ALA A 321 2.67 -8.50 -10.90
C ALA A 321 1.49 -8.56 -11.88
N PHE A 322 0.33 -9.06 -11.46
CA PHE A 322 -0.88 -9.03 -12.29
C PHE A 322 -1.36 -7.60 -12.55
N ILE A 323 -1.38 -6.76 -11.53
CA ILE A 323 -1.71 -5.33 -11.65
C ILE A 323 -0.71 -4.62 -12.58
N LEU A 324 0.59 -4.90 -12.41
CA LEU A 324 1.63 -4.38 -13.31
C LEU A 324 1.36 -4.75 -14.76
N ALA A 325 1.05 -6.02 -15.03
CA ALA A 325 0.73 -6.50 -16.37
C ALA A 325 -0.47 -5.76 -16.97
N GLN A 326 -1.56 -5.59 -16.19
CA GLN A 326 -2.75 -4.85 -16.63
C GLN A 326 -2.44 -3.37 -16.94
N LEU A 327 -1.58 -2.72 -16.16
CA LEU A 327 -1.14 -1.34 -16.44
C LEU A 327 -0.27 -1.28 -17.70
N CYS A 328 0.62 -2.24 -17.90
CA CYS A 328 1.43 -2.34 -19.11
C CYS A 328 0.56 -2.55 -20.35
N GLU A 329 -0.47 -3.42 -20.27
CA GLU A 329 -1.45 -3.59 -21.35
C GLU A 329 -2.19 -2.29 -21.68
N SER A 330 -2.70 -1.60 -20.65
CA SER A 330 -3.45 -0.35 -20.82
C SER A 330 -2.63 0.80 -21.41
N THR A 331 -1.30 0.72 -21.27
CA THR A 331 -0.35 1.71 -21.81
C THR A 331 0.37 1.25 -23.08
N GLY A 332 -0.04 0.10 -23.66
CA GLY A 332 0.52 -0.44 -24.91
C GLY A 332 1.91 -1.09 -24.75
N ARG A 333 2.39 -1.29 -23.53
CA ARG A 333 3.70 -1.91 -23.20
C ARG A 333 3.57 -3.45 -23.17
N THR A 334 3.24 -4.04 -24.31
CA THR A 334 2.88 -5.47 -24.39
C THR A 334 4.01 -6.41 -24.04
N GLU A 335 5.28 -6.02 -24.28
CA GLU A 335 6.45 -6.82 -23.89
C GLU A 335 6.62 -6.86 -22.37
N GLU A 336 6.48 -5.71 -21.70
CA GLU A 336 6.53 -5.62 -20.24
C GLU A 336 5.33 -6.36 -19.61
N ALA A 337 4.15 -6.30 -20.23
CA ALA A 337 2.98 -7.06 -19.79
C ALA A 337 3.24 -8.58 -19.83
N TYR A 338 3.83 -9.08 -20.93
CA TYR A 338 4.20 -10.50 -21.05
C TYR A 338 5.13 -10.95 -19.92
N ALA A 339 6.18 -10.18 -19.63
CA ALA A 339 7.14 -10.48 -18.57
C ALA A 339 6.50 -10.39 -17.17
N ALA A 340 5.57 -9.46 -16.98
CA ALA A 340 4.85 -9.34 -15.72
C ALA A 340 3.92 -10.54 -15.49
N TYR A 341 3.19 -11.03 -16.50
CA TYR A 341 2.40 -12.27 -16.40
C TYR A 341 3.28 -13.49 -16.11
N GLU A 342 4.47 -13.57 -16.71
CA GLU A 342 5.42 -14.62 -16.36
C GLU A 342 5.79 -14.59 -14.88
N THR A 343 5.98 -13.40 -14.31
CA THR A 343 6.23 -13.21 -12.87
C THR A 343 5.05 -13.67 -12.02
N VAL A 344 3.79 -13.44 -12.48
CA VAL A 344 2.58 -13.97 -11.83
C VAL A 344 2.66 -15.50 -11.75
N LEU A 345 2.88 -16.17 -12.87
CA LEU A 345 2.90 -17.63 -12.99
C LEU A 345 4.01 -18.24 -12.15
N ASN A 346 5.22 -17.65 -12.15
CA ASN A 346 6.37 -18.08 -11.35
C ASN A 346 6.11 -17.91 -9.84
N SER A 347 5.18 -17.05 -9.45
CA SER A 347 4.78 -16.84 -8.05
C SER A 347 3.78 -17.87 -7.53
N ARG A 348 3.30 -18.80 -8.36
CA ARG A 348 2.32 -19.85 -8.05
C ARG A 348 1.03 -19.27 -7.44
N PRO A 349 0.26 -18.49 -8.21
CA PRO A 349 -0.99 -17.88 -7.75
C PRO A 349 -2.10 -18.93 -7.53
N ALA A 350 -3.25 -18.46 -7.01
CA ALA A 350 -4.48 -19.27 -7.00
C ALA A 350 -4.93 -19.56 -8.44
N TYR A 351 -5.67 -20.66 -8.61
CA TYR A 351 -6.04 -21.20 -9.93
C TYR A 351 -6.68 -20.14 -10.85
N VAL A 352 -7.63 -19.36 -10.38
CA VAL A 352 -8.31 -18.35 -11.20
C VAL A 352 -7.35 -17.29 -11.73
N MET A 353 -6.41 -16.84 -10.89
CA MET A 353 -5.37 -15.90 -11.29
C MET A 353 -4.37 -16.55 -12.26
N ASP A 354 -3.98 -17.81 -12.02
CA ASP A 354 -3.10 -18.58 -12.92
C ASP A 354 -3.73 -18.69 -14.33
N PHE A 355 -5.00 -19.08 -14.40
CA PHE A 355 -5.74 -19.16 -15.65
C PHE A 355 -5.74 -17.82 -16.40
N ASN A 356 -6.15 -16.72 -15.74
CA ASN A 356 -6.21 -15.42 -16.37
C ASN A 356 -4.83 -14.90 -16.79
N ALA A 357 -3.78 -15.16 -15.97
CA ALA A 357 -2.41 -14.78 -16.31
C ALA A 357 -1.90 -15.53 -17.54
N ARG A 358 -2.19 -16.85 -17.67
CA ARG A 358 -1.80 -17.64 -18.86
C ARG A 358 -2.50 -17.15 -20.12
N LEU A 359 -3.81 -16.94 -20.02
CA LEU A 359 -4.61 -16.47 -21.15
C LEU A 359 -4.09 -15.12 -21.67
N ARG A 360 -3.90 -14.15 -20.76
CA ARG A 360 -3.38 -12.83 -21.11
C ARG A 360 -1.91 -12.85 -21.52
N GLN A 361 -1.09 -13.72 -20.95
CA GLN A 361 0.29 -13.91 -21.39
C GLN A 361 0.36 -14.37 -22.85
N ILE A 362 -0.50 -15.34 -23.24
CA ILE A 362 -0.60 -15.80 -24.63
C ILE A 362 -1.01 -14.64 -25.55
N GLN A 363 -2.04 -13.87 -25.16
CA GLN A 363 -2.48 -12.69 -25.91
C GLN A 363 -1.36 -11.65 -26.05
N ALA A 364 -0.67 -11.29 -24.95
CA ALA A 364 0.43 -10.33 -24.97
C ALA A 364 1.61 -10.85 -25.83
N GLY A 365 1.95 -12.13 -25.71
CA GLY A 365 3.03 -12.76 -26.49
C GLY A 365 2.74 -12.79 -27.99
N TRP A 366 1.49 -13.04 -28.37
CA TRP A 366 1.05 -12.98 -29.74
C TRP A 366 1.03 -11.53 -30.27
N VAL A 367 0.51 -10.57 -29.50
CA VAL A 367 0.45 -9.16 -29.90
C VAL A 367 1.84 -8.55 -30.10
N ASN A 368 2.80 -8.88 -29.23
CA ASN A 368 4.19 -8.36 -29.33
C ASN A 368 5.11 -9.17 -30.26
N GLY A 369 4.60 -10.25 -30.90
CA GLY A 369 5.36 -11.08 -31.83
C GLY A 369 6.30 -12.10 -31.18
N LYS A 370 6.29 -12.26 -29.85
CA LYS A 370 7.04 -13.34 -29.15
C LYS A 370 6.44 -14.72 -29.43
N MET A 371 5.17 -14.79 -29.79
CA MET A 371 4.46 -16.00 -30.19
C MET A 371 3.82 -15.78 -31.56
N SER A 372 3.99 -16.76 -32.46
CA SER A 372 3.22 -16.85 -33.70
C SER A 372 1.75 -17.21 -33.42
N SER A 373 0.84 -16.92 -34.33
CA SER A 373 -0.55 -17.36 -34.24
C SER A 373 -0.67 -18.87 -34.03
N ALA A 374 0.17 -19.67 -34.69
CA ALA A 374 0.17 -21.14 -34.57
C ALA A 374 0.57 -21.57 -33.12
N GLU A 375 1.58 -20.95 -32.53
CA GLU A 375 2.00 -21.24 -31.15
C GLU A 375 0.94 -20.80 -30.13
N ALA A 376 0.33 -19.64 -30.33
CA ALA A 376 -0.75 -19.14 -29.49
C ALA A 376 -1.98 -20.08 -29.56
N ASN A 377 -2.42 -20.46 -30.78
CA ASN A 377 -3.52 -21.40 -30.97
C ASN A 377 -3.23 -22.75 -30.30
N HIS A 378 -2.02 -23.31 -30.49
CA HIS A 378 -1.63 -24.55 -29.83
C HIS A 378 -1.63 -24.45 -28.29
N ALA A 379 -1.23 -23.29 -27.73
CA ALA A 379 -1.28 -23.06 -26.29
C ALA A 379 -2.74 -22.97 -25.79
N LEU A 380 -3.63 -22.28 -26.51
CA LEU A 380 -5.05 -22.17 -26.20
C LEU A 380 -5.78 -23.52 -26.33
N ASP A 381 -5.44 -24.33 -27.34
CA ASP A 381 -5.97 -25.70 -27.51
C ASP A 381 -5.58 -26.60 -26.30
N ARG A 382 -4.38 -26.47 -25.78
CA ARG A 382 -3.99 -27.17 -24.54
C ARG A 382 -4.81 -26.72 -23.35
N MET A 383 -5.11 -25.40 -23.24
CA MET A 383 -5.97 -24.89 -22.19
C MET A 383 -7.42 -25.40 -22.33
N LEU A 384 -7.95 -25.55 -23.55
CA LEU A 384 -9.28 -26.12 -23.79
C LEU A 384 -9.39 -27.61 -23.39
N LYS A 385 -8.30 -28.36 -23.50
CA LYS A 385 -8.23 -29.79 -23.13
C LYS A 385 -8.12 -30.02 -21.63
N ASP A 386 -7.73 -29.02 -20.85
CA ASP A 386 -7.68 -29.11 -19.38
C ASP A 386 -9.09 -28.92 -18.81
N ASP A 387 -9.62 -29.99 -18.17
CA ASP A 387 -10.95 -29.97 -17.58
C ASP A 387 -11.13 -28.94 -16.46
N LYS A 388 -10.05 -28.48 -15.85
CA LYS A 388 -10.08 -27.39 -14.87
C LYS A 388 -10.57 -26.07 -15.49
N ASN A 389 -10.34 -25.89 -16.78
CA ASN A 389 -10.73 -24.69 -17.52
C ASN A 389 -12.16 -24.73 -18.06
N ARG A 390 -12.97 -25.73 -17.71
CA ARG A 390 -14.32 -25.91 -18.29
C ARG A 390 -15.19 -24.67 -18.17
N GLU A 391 -15.14 -24.00 -17.03
CA GLU A 391 -15.94 -22.79 -16.74
C GLU A 391 -15.43 -21.53 -17.47
N TYR A 392 -14.22 -21.60 -18.06
CA TYR A 392 -13.55 -20.48 -18.72
C TYR A 392 -13.33 -20.72 -20.21
N ARG A 393 -13.91 -21.78 -20.79
CA ARG A 393 -13.76 -22.11 -22.22
C ARG A 393 -14.28 -21.02 -23.14
N ASP A 394 -15.29 -20.29 -22.71
CA ASP A 394 -15.83 -19.11 -23.41
C ASP A 394 -14.76 -18.06 -23.69
N ARG A 395 -13.92 -17.74 -22.70
CA ARG A 395 -12.81 -16.78 -22.83
C ARG A 395 -11.70 -17.29 -23.75
N ILE A 396 -11.42 -18.60 -23.70
CA ILE A 396 -10.43 -19.21 -24.58
C ILE A 396 -10.90 -19.15 -26.03
N TYR A 397 -12.14 -19.52 -26.29
CA TYR A 397 -12.73 -19.42 -27.65
C TYR A 397 -12.78 -17.98 -28.15
N TYR A 398 -13.09 -17.02 -27.29
CA TYR A 398 -13.04 -15.61 -27.64
C TYR A 398 -11.64 -15.17 -28.06
N THR A 399 -10.60 -15.61 -27.34
CA THR A 399 -9.20 -15.31 -27.69
C THR A 399 -8.79 -15.96 -29.02
N LEU A 400 -9.22 -17.20 -29.28
CA LEU A 400 -9.03 -17.85 -30.59
C LEU A 400 -9.68 -17.06 -31.72
N ALA A 401 -10.87 -16.52 -31.50
CA ALA A 401 -11.53 -15.65 -32.45
C ALA A 401 -10.74 -14.37 -32.74
N ASP A 402 -10.16 -13.75 -31.72
CA ASP A 402 -9.32 -12.55 -31.90
C ASP A 402 -8.07 -12.84 -32.74
N ILE A 403 -7.44 -13.99 -32.54
CA ILE A 403 -6.29 -14.43 -33.35
C ILE A 403 -6.72 -14.64 -34.78
N ALA A 404 -7.83 -15.39 -35.02
CA ALA A 404 -8.36 -15.65 -36.35
C ALA A 404 -8.72 -14.36 -37.10
N LEU A 405 -9.30 -13.36 -36.43
CA LEU A 405 -9.62 -12.06 -37.03
C LEU A 405 -8.37 -11.31 -37.49
N ARG A 406 -7.33 -11.30 -36.68
CA ARG A 406 -6.08 -10.63 -37.05
C ARG A 406 -5.36 -11.33 -38.20
N ASP A 407 -5.51 -12.65 -38.30
CA ASP A 407 -4.99 -13.44 -39.39
C ASP A 407 -5.90 -13.37 -40.64
N GLY A 408 -6.97 -12.56 -40.61
CA GLY A 408 -7.91 -12.37 -41.73
C GLY A 408 -8.93 -13.50 -41.95
N GLN A 409 -8.99 -14.45 -41.01
CA GLN A 409 -9.86 -15.64 -41.09
C GLN A 409 -11.25 -15.36 -40.46
N LYS A 410 -11.99 -14.39 -41.02
CA LYS A 410 -13.30 -13.99 -40.51
C LYS A 410 -14.30 -15.17 -40.33
N PRO A 411 -14.43 -16.14 -41.26
CA PRO A 411 -15.36 -17.27 -41.05
C PRO A 411 -15.00 -18.11 -39.84
N GLU A 412 -13.72 -18.36 -39.59
CA GLU A 412 -13.24 -19.14 -38.46
C GLU A 412 -13.48 -18.40 -37.15
N ALA A 413 -13.26 -17.08 -37.13
CA ALA A 413 -13.55 -16.23 -35.99
C ALA A 413 -15.03 -16.28 -35.59
N ILE A 414 -15.96 -16.26 -36.55
CA ILE A 414 -17.40 -16.41 -36.30
C ILE A 414 -17.70 -17.77 -35.64
N VAL A 415 -17.05 -18.85 -36.09
CA VAL A 415 -17.21 -20.18 -35.49
C VAL A 415 -16.70 -20.17 -34.04
N PHE A 416 -15.55 -19.57 -33.74
CA PHE A 416 -15.04 -19.48 -32.40
C PHE A 416 -15.89 -18.60 -31.47
N LEU A 417 -16.43 -17.48 -31.97
CA LEU A 417 -17.34 -16.64 -31.19
C LEU A 417 -18.63 -17.35 -30.82
N ARG A 418 -19.20 -18.15 -31.75
CA ARG A 418 -20.37 -19.00 -31.45
C ARG A 418 -20.01 -20.04 -30.36
N LYS A 419 -18.86 -20.72 -30.47
CA LYS A 419 -18.38 -21.65 -29.45
C LYS A 419 -18.16 -20.96 -28.11
N SER A 420 -17.74 -19.69 -28.11
CA SER A 420 -17.63 -18.87 -26.89
C SER A 420 -18.99 -18.68 -26.22
N LEU A 421 -20.04 -18.36 -27.03
CA LEU A 421 -21.41 -18.23 -26.52
C LEU A 421 -21.95 -19.55 -25.96
N ASP A 422 -21.74 -20.67 -26.71
CA ASP A 422 -22.20 -22.01 -26.30
C ASP A 422 -21.51 -22.50 -25.01
N ALA A 423 -20.23 -22.13 -24.82
CA ALA A 423 -19.45 -22.51 -23.64
C ALA A 423 -19.64 -21.58 -22.43
N ASN A 424 -20.35 -20.46 -22.61
CA ASN A 424 -20.52 -19.48 -21.54
C ASN A 424 -21.39 -20.01 -20.39
N SER A 425 -20.85 -20.10 -19.21
CA SER A 425 -21.47 -20.66 -18.00
C SER A 425 -22.14 -19.62 -17.10
N GLY A 426 -22.39 -18.39 -17.59
CA GLY A 426 -23.07 -17.34 -16.83
C GLY A 426 -22.28 -16.03 -16.72
N ASP A 427 -21.09 -15.90 -17.33
CA ASP A 427 -20.36 -14.65 -17.43
C ASP A 427 -21.06 -13.71 -18.43
N ALA A 428 -21.90 -12.82 -17.90
CA ALA A 428 -22.66 -11.86 -18.71
C ALA A 428 -21.75 -10.89 -19.48
N VAL A 429 -20.60 -10.52 -18.89
CA VAL A 429 -19.65 -9.61 -19.53
C VAL A 429 -19.01 -10.29 -20.75
N GLN A 430 -18.52 -11.51 -20.58
CA GLN A 430 -17.93 -12.28 -21.68
C GLN A 430 -18.96 -12.58 -22.78
N ARG A 431 -20.20 -12.85 -22.39
CA ARG A 431 -21.30 -13.07 -23.32
C ARG A 431 -21.59 -11.84 -24.18
N ALA A 432 -21.65 -10.65 -23.52
CA ALA A 432 -21.85 -9.38 -24.21
C ALA A 432 -20.72 -9.08 -25.22
N GLU A 433 -19.45 -9.34 -24.81
CA GLU A 433 -18.30 -9.19 -25.72
C GLU A 433 -18.41 -10.06 -26.96
N SER A 434 -18.81 -11.32 -26.79
CA SER A 434 -18.95 -12.27 -27.92
C SER A 434 -20.10 -11.90 -28.85
N TYR A 435 -21.25 -11.45 -28.31
CA TYR A 435 -22.37 -10.95 -29.11
C TYR A 435 -21.98 -9.70 -29.87
N LEU A 436 -21.37 -8.71 -29.19
CA LEU A 436 -20.99 -7.45 -29.83
C LEU A 436 -20.00 -7.68 -30.99
N LYS A 437 -19.03 -8.55 -30.80
CA LYS A 437 -18.03 -8.85 -31.82
C LYS A 437 -18.67 -9.60 -33.03
N LEU A 438 -19.61 -10.49 -32.77
CA LEU A 438 -20.39 -11.12 -33.84
C LEU A 438 -21.24 -10.11 -34.62
N ALA A 439 -21.92 -9.20 -33.91
CA ALA A 439 -22.70 -8.14 -34.51
C ALA A 439 -21.85 -7.25 -35.42
N ASP A 440 -20.70 -6.78 -34.94
CA ASP A 440 -19.75 -5.97 -35.70
C ASP A 440 -19.28 -6.72 -36.97
N LEU A 441 -18.94 -8.02 -36.86
CA LEU A 441 -18.48 -8.83 -37.99
C LEU A 441 -19.58 -9.06 -39.08
N TYR A 442 -20.81 -9.28 -38.66
CA TYR A 442 -21.93 -9.41 -39.59
C TYR A 442 -22.30 -8.08 -40.24
N PHE A 443 -22.19 -6.98 -39.47
CA PHE A 443 -22.40 -5.65 -40.02
C PHE A 443 -21.35 -5.28 -41.08
N GLU A 444 -20.06 -5.54 -40.80
CA GLU A 444 -18.96 -5.38 -41.75
C GLU A 444 -19.11 -6.28 -42.99
N GLY A 445 -19.75 -7.42 -42.84
CA GLY A 445 -20.04 -8.35 -43.92
C GLY A 445 -21.35 -8.05 -44.64
N GLU A 446 -22.01 -6.92 -44.37
CA GLU A 446 -23.30 -6.49 -44.96
C GLU A 446 -24.46 -7.46 -44.66
N ASP A 447 -24.30 -8.38 -43.72
CA ASP A 447 -25.40 -9.25 -43.23
C ASP A 447 -26.13 -8.54 -42.10
N PHE A 448 -26.93 -7.54 -42.46
CA PHE A 448 -27.62 -6.67 -41.51
C PHE A 448 -28.68 -7.42 -40.67
N VAL A 449 -29.20 -8.55 -41.17
CA VAL A 449 -30.17 -9.36 -40.44
C VAL A 449 -29.52 -10.01 -39.22
N ASN A 450 -28.38 -10.68 -39.40
CA ASN A 450 -27.64 -11.28 -38.32
C ASN A 450 -26.96 -10.23 -37.44
N ALA A 451 -26.46 -9.12 -38.00
CA ALA A 451 -25.92 -8.01 -37.25
C ALA A 451 -26.94 -7.48 -36.25
N LYS A 452 -28.16 -7.17 -36.69
CA LYS A 452 -29.25 -6.70 -35.81
C LYS A 452 -29.56 -7.73 -34.72
N LEU A 453 -29.69 -9.02 -35.05
CA LEU A 453 -29.95 -10.07 -34.06
C LEU A 453 -28.92 -10.07 -32.90
N TYR A 454 -27.64 -9.95 -33.24
CA TYR A 454 -26.57 -9.96 -32.26
C TYR A 454 -26.44 -8.63 -31.52
N TYR A 455 -26.73 -7.47 -32.13
CA TYR A 455 -26.83 -6.20 -31.40
C TYR A 455 -27.98 -6.22 -30.38
N ASP A 456 -29.16 -6.70 -30.77
CA ASP A 456 -30.31 -6.85 -29.87
C ASP A 456 -29.95 -7.81 -28.69
N SER A 457 -29.24 -8.92 -29.00
CA SER A 457 -28.76 -9.86 -28.00
C SER A 457 -27.72 -9.20 -27.03
N THR A 458 -26.89 -8.32 -27.57
CA THR A 458 -25.93 -7.56 -26.77
C THR A 458 -26.65 -6.62 -25.79
N LEU A 459 -27.65 -5.87 -26.24
CA LEU A 459 -28.45 -4.95 -25.43
C LEU A 459 -29.19 -5.65 -24.27
N ASN A 460 -29.62 -6.90 -24.49
CA ASN A 460 -30.29 -7.70 -23.46
C ASN A 460 -29.35 -8.11 -22.31
N VAL A 461 -28.05 -8.11 -22.56
CA VAL A 461 -27.04 -8.53 -21.56
C VAL A 461 -26.26 -7.35 -20.96
N LEU A 462 -26.05 -6.30 -21.76
CA LEU A 462 -25.35 -5.10 -21.28
C LEU A 462 -26.19 -4.30 -20.28
N PRO A 463 -25.63 -3.90 -19.15
CA PRO A 463 -26.30 -2.94 -18.26
C PRO A 463 -26.55 -1.60 -18.99
N PRO A 464 -27.68 -0.92 -18.75
CA PRO A 464 -27.96 0.39 -19.36
C PRO A 464 -26.91 1.48 -19.03
N THR A 465 -26.13 1.27 -17.97
CA THR A 465 -25.05 2.16 -17.54
C THR A 465 -23.73 1.91 -18.29
N ASP A 466 -23.63 0.85 -19.10
CA ASP A 466 -22.43 0.57 -19.89
C ASP A 466 -22.30 1.60 -21.02
N GLN A 467 -21.12 2.19 -21.17
CA GLN A 467 -20.84 3.22 -22.18
C GLN A 467 -21.09 2.74 -23.62
N ARG A 468 -21.02 1.43 -23.87
CA ARG A 468 -21.28 0.81 -25.18
C ARG A 468 -22.76 0.75 -25.53
N HIS A 469 -23.64 0.82 -24.52
CA HIS A 469 -25.08 0.69 -24.71
C HIS A 469 -25.63 1.72 -25.72
N ALA A 470 -25.17 2.97 -25.63
CA ALA A 470 -25.58 4.02 -26.59
C ALA A 470 -25.15 3.73 -28.04
N ARG A 471 -23.90 3.24 -28.22
CA ARG A 471 -23.38 2.84 -29.54
C ARG A 471 -24.15 1.66 -30.14
N VAL A 472 -24.46 0.66 -29.33
CA VAL A 472 -25.13 -0.57 -29.78
C VAL A 472 -26.60 -0.31 -30.13
N ASN A 473 -27.23 0.67 -29.47
CA ASN A 473 -28.62 1.05 -29.69
C ASN A 473 -28.80 2.00 -30.90
N ALA A 474 -27.74 2.67 -31.34
CA ALA A 474 -27.76 3.58 -32.51
C ALA A 474 -27.76 2.82 -33.84
#